data_0778bc6cfc2532b1933c8095f7b1756e
#
_entry.id   0778bc6cfc2532b1933c8095f7b1756e
#
_cell.length_a   1.000
_cell.length_b   1.000
_cell.length_c   1.000
_cell.angle_alpha   90.00
_cell.angle_beta   90.00
_cell.angle_gamma   90.00
#
_symmetry.space_group_name_H-M   'P 1'
#
loop_
_entity.id
_entity.type
_entity.pdbx_description
1 polymer ?
#
loop_
_entity_poly.entity_id
_entity_poly.type
_entity_poly.pdbx_seq_one_letter_code
_entity_poly.pdbx_strand_id
1 'polypeptide(L)'
;MLTHAQVWSAIDRLAARAGLSASGLAKRAGLDPTTFNKSKRMTAEGRARWPSTESIAKALSATGTSMDVFVKLIDAAEARATKAVPLLGFAEAGNGGYFDDGGFPVGEGWDEIAFPAVTDQHAYALEISGQSMQPAYRDGDVIVVSPSAPIRRGDRVVVRTRSGEVMAKELKRRTPKAIELRSLNAEHEDGIIAGDDVVWIARILWVSQ
;
A
#
# COMPACT_ATOMS: atom_id res chain seq x y z
N MET A 1 1.62 17.64 6.15
CA MET A 1 0.59 18.67 6.47
C MET A 1 -0.55 17.98 7.18
N LEU A 2 -1.06 18.52 8.31
CA LEU A 2 -2.15 17.92 9.08
C LEU A 2 -3.45 17.90 8.28
N THR A 3 -4.08 16.74 8.12
CA THR A 3 -5.30 16.56 7.35
C THR A 3 -6.53 16.35 8.24
N HIS A 4 -7.71 16.68 7.70
CA HIS A 4 -9.00 16.43 8.35
C HIS A 4 -9.18 14.96 8.79
N ALA A 5 -8.83 14.02 7.91
CA ALA A 5 -8.95 12.60 8.19
C ALA A 5 -8.04 12.14 9.34
N GLN A 6 -6.82 12.68 9.43
CA GLN A 6 -5.87 12.39 10.50
C GLN A 6 -6.39 12.82 11.87
N VAL A 7 -6.93 14.03 11.97
CA VAL A 7 -7.46 14.54 13.25
C VAL A 7 -8.65 13.71 13.72
N TRP A 8 -9.60 13.39 12.84
CA TRP A 8 -10.72 12.53 13.19
C TRP A 8 -10.32 11.10 13.54
N SER A 9 -9.31 10.55 12.84
CA SER A 9 -8.74 9.24 13.17
C SER A 9 -8.07 9.24 14.55
N ALA A 10 -7.38 10.33 14.92
CA ALA A 10 -6.78 10.46 16.25
C ALA A 10 -7.85 10.51 17.35
N ILE A 11 -8.98 11.19 17.12
CA ILE A 11 -10.12 11.20 18.06
C ILE A 11 -10.72 9.79 18.21
N ASP A 12 -10.91 9.04 17.12
CA ASP A 12 -11.41 7.67 17.17
C ASP A 12 -10.47 6.74 17.96
N ARG A 13 -9.16 6.92 17.80
CA ARG A 13 -8.14 6.18 18.56
C ARG A 13 -8.09 6.57 20.02
N LEU A 14 -8.26 7.85 20.31
CA LEU A 14 -8.36 8.34 21.69
C LEU A 14 -9.55 7.67 22.39
N ALA A 15 -10.70 7.61 21.74
CA ALA A 15 -11.88 6.92 22.25
C ALA A 15 -11.59 5.42 22.49
N ALA A 16 -11.06 4.71 21.48
CA ALA A 16 -10.73 3.30 21.56
C ALA A 16 -9.72 2.99 22.69
N ARG A 17 -8.68 3.82 22.82
CA ARG A 17 -7.69 3.69 23.90
C ARG A 17 -8.29 3.84 25.30
N ALA A 18 -9.34 4.68 25.41
CA ALA A 18 -10.08 4.85 26.67
C ALA A 18 -11.20 3.82 26.86
N GLY A 19 -11.35 2.83 25.96
CA GLY A 19 -12.43 1.84 26.00
C GLY A 19 -13.80 2.42 25.70
N LEU A 20 -13.87 3.53 24.96
CA LEU A 20 -15.10 4.30 24.69
C LEU A 20 -15.44 4.25 23.19
N SER A 21 -16.75 4.39 22.89
CA SER A 21 -17.22 4.78 21.58
C SER A 21 -17.05 6.29 21.35
N ALA A 22 -17.18 6.76 20.11
CA ALA A 22 -17.15 8.19 19.80
C ALA A 22 -18.19 8.99 20.62
N SER A 23 -19.41 8.46 20.75
CA SER A 23 -20.46 9.05 21.57
C SER A 23 -20.14 8.97 23.07
N GLY A 24 -19.51 7.88 23.51
CA GLY A 24 -19.05 7.72 24.89
C GLY A 24 -17.98 8.74 25.27
N LEU A 25 -17.01 8.97 24.38
CA LEU A 25 -15.99 10.01 24.55
C LEU A 25 -16.62 11.41 24.64
N ALA A 26 -17.56 11.72 23.75
CA ALA A 26 -18.27 13.00 23.77
C ALA A 26 -18.99 13.23 25.10
N LYS A 27 -19.77 12.25 25.57
CA LYS A 27 -20.45 12.30 26.88
C LYS A 27 -19.47 12.49 28.02
N ARG A 28 -18.38 11.74 28.06
CA ARG A 28 -17.36 11.83 29.12
C ARG A 28 -16.67 13.20 29.12
N ALA A 29 -16.51 13.79 27.94
CA ALA A 29 -15.95 15.14 27.76
C ALA A 29 -16.94 16.27 28.05
N GLY A 30 -18.17 15.98 28.47
CA GLY A 30 -19.19 16.98 28.70
C GLY A 30 -19.71 17.68 27.44
N LEU A 31 -19.66 16.97 26.30
CA LEU A 31 -20.10 17.43 24.99
C LEU A 31 -21.38 16.71 24.57
N ASP A 32 -22.07 17.27 23.55
CA ASP A 32 -23.19 16.58 22.93
C ASP A 32 -22.73 15.20 22.43
N PRO A 33 -23.48 14.10 22.69
CA PRO A 33 -23.09 12.73 22.35
C PRO A 33 -22.80 12.52 20.87
N THR A 34 -23.31 13.37 19.98
CA THR A 34 -23.12 13.26 18.53
C THR A 34 -21.89 14.01 18.03
N THR A 35 -21.21 14.79 18.89
CA THR A 35 -20.10 15.68 18.50
C THR A 35 -19.02 14.97 17.70
N PHE A 36 -18.65 13.76 18.07
CA PHE A 36 -17.58 12.99 17.42
C PHE A 36 -18.08 11.93 16.43
N ASN A 37 -19.38 11.85 16.17
CA ASN A 37 -19.94 10.87 15.25
C ASN A 37 -19.50 11.13 13.79
N LYS A 38 -19.36 10.05 13.01
CA LYS A 38 -18.97 10.13 11.59
C LYS A 38 -19.90 11.03 10.77
N SER A 39 -21.20 11.04 11.06
CA SER A 39 -22.21 11.89 10.39
C SER A 39 -22.00 13.38 10.61
N LYS A 40 -21.24 13.78 11.63
CA LYS A 40 -20.95 15.20 11.95
C LYS A 40 -19.60 15.68 11.40
N ARG A 41 -18.85 14.84 10.70
CA ARG A 41 -17.52 15.18 10.15
C ARG A 41 -17.58 15.90 8.81
N MET A 42 -18.76 15.89 8.20
CA MET A 42 -19.05 16.63 6.97
C MET A 42 -20.28 17.50 7.19
N THR A 43 -20.37 18.65 6.51
CA THR A 43 -21.60 19.44 6.45
C THR A 43 -22.58 18.82 5.46
N ALA A 44 -23.81 19.29 5.43
CA ALA A 44 -24.84 18.87 4.47
C ALA A 44 -24.39 19.13 3.01
N GLU A 45 -23.59 20.16 2.80
CA GLU A 45 -23.01 20.56 1.50
C GLU A 45 -21.72 19.79 1.15
N GLY A 46 -21.35 18.77 1.93
CA GLY A 46 -20.16 17.95 1.67
C GLY A 46 -18.81 18.60 2.04
N ARG A 47 -18.81 19.71 2.81
CA ARG A 47 -17.58 20.34 3.27
C ARG A 47 -17.03 19.64 4.51
N ALA A 48 -15.71 19.57 4.61
CA ALA A 48 -15.02 19.01 5.77
C ALA A 48 -15.29 19.84 7.04
N ARG A 49 -15.86 19.22 8.07
CA ARG A 49 -16.10 19.84 9.37
C ARG A 49 -15.02 19.39 10.35
N TRP A 50 -14.19 20.33 10.76
CA TRP A 50 -13.14 20.10 11.73
C TRP A 50 -13.67 20.06 13.15
N PRO A 51 -13.13 19.25 14.06
CA PRO A 51 -13.41 19.38 15.48
C PRO A 51 -12.87 20.71 15.98
N SER A 52 -13.60 21.37 16.91
CA SER A 52 -13.08 22.57 17.54
C SER A 52 -11.92 22.22 18.49
N THR A 53 -11.01 23.18 18.69
CA THR A 53 -9.92 23.03 19.67
C THR A 53 -10.47 22.83 21.09
N GLU A 54 -11.61 23.44 21.42
CA GLU A 54 -12.31 23.22 22.67
C GLU A 54 -12.76 21.75 22.81
N SER A 55 -13.36 21.18 21.77
CA SER A 55 -13.80 19.78 21.80
C SER A 55 -12.62 18.83 21.97
N ILE A 56 -11.48 19.09 21.33
CA ILE A 56 -10.25 18.32 21.50
C ILE A 56 -9.74 18.46 22.93
N ALA A 57 -9.63 19.67 23.46
CA ALA A 57 -9.14 19.92 24.82
C ALA A 57 -10.00 19.20 25.88
N LYS A 58 -11.33 19.25 25.75
CA LYS A 58 -12.25 18.54 26.65
C LYS A 58 -12.10 17.02 26.56
N ALA A 59 -11.93 16.47 25.35
CA ALA A 59 -11.70 15.04 25.15
C ALA A 59 -10.37 14.56 25.79
N LEU A 60 -9.31 15.34 25.63
CA LEU A 60 -8.00 15.08 26.23
C LEU A 60 -8.08 15.11 27.78
N SER A 61 -8.70 16.15 28.32
CA SER A 61 -8.91 16.28 29.77
C SER A 61 -9.72 15.10 30.32
N ALA A 62 -10.83 14.74 29.66
CA ALA A 62 -11.70 13.63 30.09
C ALA A 62 -11.02 12.24 30.05
N THR A 63 -9.98 12.08 29.24
CA THR A 63 -9.23 10.82 29.08
C THR A 63 -7.88 10.84 29.81
N GLY A 64 -7.51 11.96 30.45
CA GLY A 64 -6.19 12.11 31.06
C GLY A 64 -5.03 12.03 30.07
N THR A 65 -5.27 12.38 28.79
CA THR A 65 -4.30 12.27 27.70
C THR A 65 -3.67 13.63 27.43
N SER A 66 -2.33 13.67 27.34
CA SER A 66 -1.62 14.91 26.96
C SER A 66 -1.70 15.19 25.47
N MET A 67 -1.45 16.45 25.08
CA MET A 67 -1.40 16.84 23.66
C MET A 67 -0.31 16.06 22.90
N ASP A 68 0.86 15.80 23.51
CA ASP A 68 1.93 15.03 22.87
C ASP A 68 1.51 13.61 22.50
N VAL A 69 0.72 12.97 23.39
CA VAL A 69 0.16 11.66 23.10
C VAL A 69 -0.87 11.76 21.99
N PHE A 70 -1.67 12.81 21.95
CA PHE A 70 -2.63 13.02 20.87
C PHE A 70 -1.96 13.25 19.52
N VAL A 71 -0.88 14.02 19.47
CA VAL A 71 -0.05 14.20 18.26
C VAL A 71 0.48 12.86 17.78
N LYS A 72 1.01 12.02 18.68
CA LYS A 72 1.44 10.65 18.33
C LYS A 72 0.28 9.77 17.78
N LEU A 73 -0.95 10.01 18.23
CA LEU A 73 -2.11 9.33 17.65
C LEU A 73 -2.45 9.83 16.24
N ILE A 74 -2.14 11.09 15.92
CA ILE A 74 -2.23 11.64 14.56
C ILE A 74 -1.18 10.97 13.66
N ASP A 75 0.09 10.94 14.09
CA ASP A 75 1.21 10.34 13.35
C ASP A 75 1.02 8.83 13.15
N ALA A 76 0.50 8.13 14.15
CA ALA A 76 0.13 6.73 14.04
C ALA A 76 -0.98 6.48 12.98
N ALA A 77 -1.69 7.52 12.50
CA ALA A 77 -2.59 7.42 11.36
C ALA A 77 -1.82 7.30 10.04
N GLU A 78 -0.71 8.00 9.91
CA GLU A 78 0.20 7.89 8.75
C GLU A 78 0.95 6.56 8.79
N ALA A 79 1.47 6.16 9.94
CA ALA A 79 2.15 4.88 10.11
C ALA A 79 1.26 3.66 9.80
N ARG A 80 -0.07 3.78 9.91
CA ARG A 80 -1.01 2.74 9.47
C ARG A 80 -1.47 2.91 8.03
N ALA A 81 -1.27 4.09 7.44
CA ALA A 81 -1.46 4.30 6.00
C ALA A 81 -0.24 3.83 5.20
N THR A 82 0.90 3.61 5.84
CA THR A 82 2.06 2.96 5.26
C THR A 82 2.13 1.52 5.76
N LYS A 83 2.30 0.59 4.84
CA LYS A 83 2.59 -0.81 5.15
C LYS A 83 4.07 -1.03 4.86
N ALA A 84 4.78 -1.65 5.79
CA ALA A 84 6.08 -2.20 5.48
C ALA A 84 5.89 -3.34 4.49
N VAL A 85 6.58 -3.27 3.36
CA VAL A 85 6.59 -4.33 2.35
C VAL A 85 8.03 -4.82 2.22
N PRO A 86 8.25 -6.14 2.14
CA PRO A 86 9.59 -6.70 1.97
C PRO A 86 10.17 -6.23 0.64
N LEU A 87 11.44 -5.81 0.65
CA LEU A 87 12.21 -5.40 -0.52
C LEU A 87 13.16 -6.54 -0.93
N LEU A 88 13.07 -6.95 -2.18
CA LEU A 88 13.90 -7.99 -2.77
C LEU A 88 14.63 -7.44 -4.00
N GLY A 89 15.86 -7.88 -4.22
CA GLY A 89 16.59 -7.61 -5.46
C GLY A 89 15.98 -8.39 -6.63
N PHE A 90 15.98 -7.80 -7.82
CA PHE A 90 15.44 -8.45 -9.03
C PHE A 90 16.21 -9.74 -9.38
N ALA A 91 17.53 -9.75 -9.18
CA ALA A 91 18.38 -10.92 -9.36
C ALA A 91 18.05 -12.06 -8.39
N GLU A 92 17.65 -11.71 -7.16
CA GLU A 92 17.24 -12.67 -6.12
C GLU A 92 15.88 -13.27 -6.45
N ALA A 93 14.96 -12.49 -7.05
CA ALA A 93 13.66 -12.97 -7.48
C ALA A 93 13.74 -14.10 -8.53
N GLY A 94 14.82 -14.18 -9.31
CA GLY A 94 15.11 -15.27 -10.25
C GLY A 94 15.63 -16.54 -9.57
N ASN A 95 16.30 -16.43 -8.43
CA ASN A 95 16.84 -17.58 -7.71
C ASN A 95 15.71 -18.37 -7.02
N GLY A 96 15.83 -19.69 -7.00
CA GLY A 96 14.85 -20.55 -6.32
C GLY A 96 14.84 -20.34 -4.81
N GLY A 97 13.64 -20.36 -4.20
CA GLY A 97 13.46 -20.34 -2.73
C GLY A 97 12.99 -19.02 -2.14
N TYR A 98 12.99 -17.94 -2.88
CA TYR A 98 12.50 -16.62 -2.41
C TYR A 98 11.03 -16.39 -2.69
N PHE A 99 10.42 -17.15 -3.58
CA PHE A 99 8.99 -17.10 -3.92
C PHE A 99 8.42 -18.50 -4.01
N ASP A 100 7.17 -18.65 -3.57
CA ASP A 100 6.38 -19.84 -3.85
C ASP A 100 5.88 -19.86 -5.31
N ASP A 101 5.15 -20.93 -5.68
CA ASP A 101 4.58 -21.09 -7.02
C ASP A 101 3.46 -20.08 -7.34
N GLY A 102 2.92 -19.40 -6.31
CA GLY A 102 1.95 -18.33 -6.44
C GLY A 102 2.55 -16.93 -6.59
N GLY A 103 3.89 -16.81 -6.50
CA GLY A 103 4.60 -15.53 -6.54
C GLY A 103 4.57 -14.76 -5.24
N PHE A 104 4.33 -15.44 -4.11
CA PHE A 104 4.40 -14.86 -2.78
C PHE A 104 5.81 -14.98 -2.22
N PRO A 105 6.38 -13.92 -1.62
CA PRO A 105 7.69 -14.00 -1.00
C PRO A 105 7.67 -14.96 0.18
N VAL A 106 8.66 -15.87 0.24
CA VAL A 106 8.87 -16.82 1.33
C VAL A 106 10.23 -16.60 1.96
N GLY A 107 10.30 -16.59 3.28
CA GLY A 107 11.53 -16.36 4.06
C GLY A 107 11.41 -15.18 5.03
N GLU A 108 12.48 -14.94 5.77
CA GLU A 108 12.58 -13.88 6.78
C GLU A 108 13.89 -13.09 6.55
N GLY A 109 13.95 -11.87 7.10
CA GLY A 109 15.17 -11.05 7.07
C GLY A 109 15.31 -10.14 5.86
N TRP A 110 14.19 -9.85 5.16
CA TRP A 110 14.15 -8.87 4.09
C TRP A 110 14.33 -7.44 4.62
N ASP A 111 14.99 -6.60 3.85
CA ASP A 111 14.86 -5.17 4.03
C ASP A 111 13.40 -4.76 3.82
N GLU A 112 12.94 -3.73 4.51
CA GLU A 112 11.56 -3.29 4.44
C GLU A 112 11.48 -1.83 3.98
N ILE A 113 10.57 -1.54 3.07
CA ILE A 113 10.22 -0.18 2.71
C ILE A 113 8.81 0.17 3.20
N ALA A 114 8.67 1.39 3.73
CA ALA A 114 7.37 1.92 4.11
C ALA A 114 6.62 2.39 2.86
N PHE A 115 5.48 1.77 2.58
CA PHE A 115 4.66 2.09 1.43
C PHE A 115 3.24 2.51 1.85
N PRO A 116 2.58 3.47 1.15
CA PRO A 116 1.18 3.79 1.38
C PRO A 116 0.31 2.53 1.31
N ALA A 117 -0.70 2.43 2.15
CA ALA A 117 -1.48 1.21 2.37
C ALA A 117 -1.87 0.50 1.08
N VAL A 118 -1.30 -0.67 0.85
CA VAL A 118 -1.70 -1.60 -0.18
C VAL A 118 -2.72 -2.55 0.43
N THR A 119 -3.81 -2.81 -0.28
CA THR A 119 -4.88 -3.73 0.19
C THR A 119 -4.41 -5.19 0.21
N ASP A 120 -3.46 -5.54 -0.66
CA ASP A 120 -2.86 -6.87 -0.71
C ASP A 120 -1.87 -7.06 0.45
N GLN A 121 -2.14 -8.07 1.29
CA GLN A 121 -1.27 -8.40 2.41
C GLN A 121 0.06 -9.04 1.98
N HIS A 122 0.11 -9.55 0.75
CA HIS A 122 1.27 -10.23 0.17
C HIS A 122 2.04 -9.36 -0.83
N ALA A 123 1.72 -8.06 -0.90
CA ALA A 123 2.48 -7.14 -1.72
C ALA A 123 3.94 -7.07 -1.24
N TYR A 124 4.84 -7.01 -2.17
CA TYR A 124 6.29 -6.89 -1.95
C TYR A 124 6.91 -5.87 -2.91
N ALA A 125 8.12 -5.43 -2.61
CA ALA A 125 8.88 -4.53 -3.44
C ALA A 125 10.01 -5.27 -4.15
N LEU A 126 10.30 -4.87 -5.38
CA LEU A 126 11.44 -5.33 -6.17
C LEU A 126 12.23 -4.12 -6.64
N GLU A 127 13.55 -4.21 -6.57
CA GLU A 127 14.45 -3.26 -7.19
C GLU A 127 14.66 -3.64 -8.66
N ILE A 128 14.37 -2.73 -9.59
CA ILE A 128 14.54 -2.95 -11.03
C ILE A 128 16.01 -3.07 -11.38
N SER A 129 16.34 -4.09 -12.18
CA SER A 129 17.62 -4.23 -12.83
C SER A 129 17.44 -4.30 -14.34
N GLY A 130 18.20 -3.48 -15.08
CA GLY A 130 18.20 -3.45 -16.53
C GLY A 130 17.40 -2.31 -17.16
N GLN A 131 17.33 -2.32 -18.51
CA GLN A 131 16.87 -1.17 -19.30
C GLN A 131 15.61 -1.42 -20.13
N SER A 132 15.05 -2.63 -20.09
CA SER A 132 13.92 -3.03 -20.99
C SER A 132 12.63 -2.25 -20.74
N MET A 133 12.51 -1.58 -19.60
CA MET A 133 11.33 -0.80 -19.23
C MET A 133 11.57 0.71 -19.24
N GLN A 134 12.72 1.18 -19.73
CA GLN A 134 12.96 2.60 -19.95
C GLN A 134 12.03 3.17 -21.04
N PRO A 135 11.66 4.47 -20.95
CA PRO A 135 12.01 5.42 -19.91
C PRO A 135 11.12 5.35 -18.65
N ALA A 136 10.13 4.45 -18.63
CA ALA A 136 9.13 4.39 -17.55
C ALA A 136 9.70 3.88 -16.24
N TYR A 137 10.64 2.93 -16.29
CA TYR A 137 11.37 2.42 -15.14
C TYR A 137 12.87 2.43 -15.46
N ARG A 138 13.65 2.82 -14.49
CA ARG A 138 15.11 2.89 -14.58
C ARG A 138 15.74 1.80 -13.72
N ASP A 139 16.99 1.49 -14.01
CA ASP A 139 17.82 0.67 -13.14
C ASP A 139 17.93 1.30 -11.75
N GLY A 140 17.67 0.52 -10.69
CA GLY A 140 17.60 0.99 -9.31
C GLY A 140 16.24 1.51 -8.85
N ASP A 141 15.24 1.70 -9.75
CA ASP A 141 13.88 2.04 -9.32
C ASP A 141 13.27 0.89 -8.51
N VAL A 142 12.52 1.23 -7.47
CA VAL A 142 11.79 0.24 -6.67
C VAL A 142 10.34 0.20 -7.12
N ILE A 143 9.86 -0.99 -7.49
CA ILE A 143 8.45 -1.25 -7.83
C ILE A 143 7.76 -2.00 -6.70
N VAL A 144 6.48 -1.71 -6.47
CA VAL A 144 5.62 -2.48 -5.57
C VAL A 144 4.70 -3.38 -6.39
N VAL A 145 4.73 -4.66 -6.08
CA VAL A 145 4.10 -5.74 -6.83
C VAL A 145 3.03 -6.42 -5.97
N SER A 146 1.90 -6.76 -6.56
CA SER A 146 0.82 -7.49 -5.92
C SER A 146 0.50 -8.78 -6.68
N PRO A 147 0.74 -9.95 -6.08
CA PRO A 147 0.32 -11.23 -6.65
C PRO A 147 -1.18 -11.40 -6.77
N SER A 148 -1.93 -10.83 -5.81
CA SER A 148 -3.40 -10.99 -5.72
C SER A 148 -4.18 -9.98 -6.57
N ALA A 149 -3.54 -8.93 -7.10
CA ALA A 149 -4.22 -7.92 -7.90
C ALA A 149 -4.70 -8.48 -9.24
N PRO A 150 -5.92 -8.15 -9.68
CA PRO A 150 -6.40 -8.56 -10.99
C PRO A 150 -5.55 -7.93 -12.10
N ILE A 151 -5.14 -8.74 -13.05
CA ILE A 151 -4.27 -8.35 -14.17
C ILE A 151 -5.11 -8.17 -15.42
N ARG A 152 -4.93 -7.04 -16.11
CA ARG A 152 -5.63 -6.67 -17.34
C ARG A 152 -4.62 -6.38 -18.46
N ARG A 153 -5.08 -6.41 -19.69
CA ARG A 153 -4.32 -5.93 -20.84
C ARG A 153 -3.87 -4.47 -20.63
N GLY A 154 -2.61 -4.19 -20.90
CA GLY A 154 -1.98 -2.89 -20.68
C GLY A 154 -1.42 -2.69 -19.28
N ASP A 155 -1.69 -3.60 -18.34
CA ASP A 155 -1.06 -3.53 -17.02
C ASP A 155 0.43 -3.87 -17.13
N ARG A 156 1.22 -3.23 -16.28
CA ARG A 156 2.63 -3.58 -16.10
C ARG A 156 2.71 -4.71 -15.10
N VAL A 157 3.48 -5.71 -15.43
CA VAL A 157 3.54 -6.96 -14.69
C VAL A 157 4.98 -7.41 -14.49
N VAL A 158 5.21 -8.16 -13.43
CA VAL A 158 6.41 -8.98 -13.26
C VAL A 158 6.02 -10.42 -13.58
N VAL A 159 6.84 -11.08 -14.37
CA VAL A 159 6.64 -12.48 -14.77
C VAL A 159 7.88 -13.28 -14.39
N ARG A 160 7.68 -14.48 -13.82
CA ARG A 160 8.74 -15.46 -13.59
C ARG A 160 8.49 -16.68 -14.46
N THR A 161 9.53 -17.11 -15.16
CA THR A 161 9.51 -18.32 -15.99
C THR A 161 10.07 -19.53 -15.24
N ARG A 162 9.84 -20.72 -15.78
CA ARG A 162 10.42 -21.98 -15.24
C ARG A 162 11.94 -22.02 -15.35
N SER A 163 12.52 -21.29 -16.30
CA SER A 163 13.98 -21.12 -16.39
C SER A 163 14.57 -20.27 -15.25
N GLY A 164 13.71 -19.68 -14.40
CA GLY A 164 14.13 -18.78 -13.32
C GLY A 164 14.28 -17.32 -13.74
N GLU A 165 14.02 -16.99 -15.01
CA GLU A 165 14.07 -15.61 -15.47
C GLU A 165 12.92 -14.81 -14.88
N VAL A 166 13.23 -13.63 -14.32
CA VAL A 166 12.25 -12.65 -13.83
C VAL A 166 12.34 -11.41 -14.69
N MET A 167 11.21 -10.93 -15.16
CA MET A 167 11.15 -9.78 -16.05
C MET A 167 9.97 -8.87 -15.73
N ALA A 168 10.17 -7.56 -15.80
CA ALA A 168 9.11 -6.55 -15.79
C ALA A 168 8.77 -6.17 -17.23
N LYS A 169 7.49 -6.23 -17.60
CA LYS A 169 7.01 -5.96 -18.97
C LYS A 169 5.58 -5.39 -18.90
N GLU A 170 5.08 -4.89 -20.03
CA GLU A 170 3.66 -4.58 -20.21
C GLU A 170 2.93 -5.80 -20.81
N LEU A 171 1.79 -6.17 -20.24
CA LEU A 171 0.97 -7.26 -20.74
C LEU A 171 0.18 -6.81 -21.98
N LYS A 172 0.52 -7.33 -23.16
CA LYS A 172 -0.26 -7.12 -24.40
C LYS A 172 -1.47 -8.04 -24.47
N ARG A 173 -1.26 -9.32 -24.18
CA ARG A 173 -2.31 -10.34 -24.27
C ARG A 173 -1.97 -11.51 -23.35
N ARG A 174 -3.00 -12.10 -22.76
CA ARG A 174 -2.91 -13.33 -21.97
C ARG A 174 -3.94 -14.33 -22.47
N THR A 175 -3.50 -15.53 -22.79
CA THR A 175 -4.33 -16.67 -23.15
C THR A 175 -3.89 -17.88 -22.32
N PRO A 176 -4.65 -18.98 -22.25
CA PRO A 176 -4.19 -20.20 -21.59
C PRO A 176 -2.90 -20.79 -22.20
N LYS A 177 -2.63 -20.51 -23.48
CA LYS A 177 -1.48 -21.08 -24.21
C LYS A 177 -0.25 -20.20 -24.20
N ALA A 178 -0.40 -18.87 -24.08
CA ALA A 178 0.73 -17.95 -24.18
C ALA A 178 0.40 -16.60 -23.53
N ILE A 179 1.48 -15.91 -23.10
CA ILE A 179 1.47 -14.52 -22.65
C ILE A 179 2.33 -13.71 -23.61
N GLU A 180 1.75 -12.67 -24.18
CA GLU A 180 2.43 -11.71 -25.03
C GLU A 180 2.80 -10.48 -24.18
N LEU A 181 4.08 -10.19 -24.11
CA LEU A 181 4.68 -9.14 -23.30
C LEU A 181 5.35 -8.10 -24.20
N ARG A 182 5.28 -6.84 -23.81
CA ARG A 182 5.92 -5.72 -24.50
C ARG A 182 6.98 -5.08 -23.61
N SER A 183 8.15 -4.83 -24.18
CA SER A 183 9.14 -3.92 -23.60
C SER A 183 8.69 -2.49 -23.85
N LEU A 184 8.87 -1.59 -22.86
CA LEU A 184 8.61 -0.16 -23.10
C LEU A 184 9.80 0.51 -23.79
N ASN A 185 10.99 -0.05 -23.66
CA ASN A 185 12.16 0.38 -24.43
C ASN A 185 12.12 -0.26 -25.83
N ALA A 186 12.10 0.59 -26.85
CA ALA A 186 12.05 0.16 -28.26
C ALA A 186 13.30 -0.59 -28.73
N GLU A 187 14.40 -0.50 -28.00
CA GLU A 187 15.64 -1.27 -28.28
C GLU A 187 15.56 -2.73 -27.81
N HIS A 188 14.54 -3.08 -27.03
CA HIS A 188 14.31 -4.42 -26.53
C HIS A 188 13.09 -5.05 -27.22
N GLU A 189 13.24 -6.28 -27.67
CA GLU A 189 12.17 -7.01 -28.36
C GLU A 189 11.00 -7.33 -27.43
N ASP A 190 9.81 -7.39 -28.03
CA ASP A 190 8.61 -7.94 -27.41
C ASP A 190 8.78 -9.46 -27.22
N GLY A 191 8.24 -10.01 -26.15
CA GLY A 191 8.36 -11.44 -25.83
C GLY A 191 7.02 -12.17 -25.90
N ILE A 192 7.06 -13.43 -26.36
CA ILE A 192 5.95 -14.36 -26.22
C ILE A 192 6.44 -15.52 -25.36
N ILE A 193 5.76 -15.77 -24.24
CA ILE A 193 6.10 -16.86 -23.32
C ILE A 193 4.96 -17.89 -23.37
N ALA A 194 5.31 -19.17 -23.50
CA ALA A 194 4.34 -20.25 -23.44
C ALA A 194 3.65 -20.23 -22.06
N GLY A 195 2.34 -20.49 -22.02
CA GLY A 195 1.58 -20.45 -20.76
C GLY A 195 2.14 -21.42 -19.70
N ASP A 196 2.59 -22.59 -20.15
CA ASP A 196 3.18 -23.62 -19.29
C ASP A 196 4.58 -23.27 -18.77
N ASP A 197 5.24 -22.28 -19.37
CA ASP A 197 6.57 -21.81 -18.93
C ASP A 197 6.48 -20.69 -17.88
N VAL A 198 5.31 -20.13 -17.68
CA VAL A 198 5.07 -19.09 -16.66
C VAL A 198 4.82 -19.75 -15.30
N VAL A 199 5.69 -19.49 -14.33
CA VAL A 199 5.50 -19.94 -12.94
C VAL A 199 4.47 -19.03 -12.25
N TRP A 200 4.70 -17.72 -12.30
CA TRP A 200 3.75 -16.73 -11.79
C TRP A 200 3.83 -15.40 -12.56
N ILE A 201 2.77 -14.64 -12.44
CA ILE A 201 2.64 -13.29 -12.95
C ILE A 201 1.97 -12.42 -11.89
N ALA A 202 2.53 -11.25 -11.61
CA ALA A 202 2.05 -10.31 -10.61
C ALA A 202 1.96 -8.89 -11.17
N ARG A 203 0.99 -8.11 -10.69
CA ARG A 203 0.76 -6.74 -11.16
C ARG A 203 1.66 -5.76 -10.45
N ILE A 204 2.30 -4.84 -11.19
CA ILE A 204 3.01 -3.69 -10.64
C ILE A 204 1.95 -2.63 -10.28
N LEU A 205 1.93 -2.24 -9.01
CA LEU A 205 0.99 -1.25 -8.48
C LEU A 205 1.58 0.15 -8.44
N TRP A 206 2.89 0.26 -8.22
CA TRP A 206 3.58 1.52 -8.01
C TRP A 206 5.07 1.41 -8.34
N VAL A 207 5.72 2.55 -8.58
CA VAL A 207 7.16 2.69 -8.78
C VAL A 207 7.66 3.94 -8.07
N SER A 208 8.81 3.85 -7.38
CA SER A 208 9.56 5.02 -6.93
C SER A 208 10.40 5.57 -8.07
N GLN A 209 10.42 6.86 -8.23
CA GLN A 209 11.30 7.57 -9.15
C GLN A 209 12.05 8.67 -8.39
#